data_a4f845e78da7e49adc4a8b842cc2d0d3
#
_entry.id   a4f845e78da7e49adc4a8b842cc2d0d3
#
_cell.length_a   1.000
_cell.length_b   1.000
_cell.length_c   1.000
_cell.angle_alpha   90.00
_cell.angle_beta   90.00
_cell.angle_gamma   90.00
#
_symmetry.space_group_name_H-M   'P 1'
#
loop_
_entity.id
_entity.type
_entity.pdbx_description
1 polymer ?
#
loop_
_entity_poly.entity_id
_entity_poly.type
_entity_poly.pdbx_seq_one_letter_code
_entity_poly.pdbx_strand_id
1 'polypeptide(L)'
;MLQTAFNPLSPKNRYFTPPHLAPAATQPTGSPFHNDRKETPMKLQRIPALLLAAALSAQAAPPQKAELPRYPAPKNLDFSQVAGSLHTINVNGQSVPYRAFEHIVYVMKPADTRYQIMNVYIPEAYFQGGSINGFTKDTAPIFFPNNVGGYMPGEAGQPETDSRGSGKPNAIAVALSQGYVVASPGARGRTEANGRAPAAIVDLKAAVRYLKANDAKMAGDARKIISNGTSAGGALSALLGTSGNAREYAPYLRALGAANATDDIFAVSAYCPITNLEHADAAYEWQFNGVNDYEKIDISMLDYRVQRKTVRGTQTAEQIRLSDGLKNLFPAYVNSLKLKNAQGVPMTLDNNGNGSFKAQIESMLAQSAQKALDEGKDLSGQTWLTIENGKVKAADFSAYAKFVGRQKTAPAFDGVDLSNGENNLFGDAQTQAKHFTAFGAQNSTVSGAQTADAATVRIMNAMNFIRRGGTQHYRIRVGENDRDTSLAVSQLLALKLQAHGKNVDYALPWGVGHGGDYDLDELFAWMKDVSARK
;
A
#
# COMPACT_ATOMS: atom_id res chain seq x y z
N MET A 1 51.76 -22.60 -18.40
CA MET A 1 51.68 -23.44 -19.62
C MET A 1 50.27 -23.96 -19.74
N LEU A 2 49.71 -23.83 -20.94
CA LEU A 2 48.40 -24.25 -21.46
C LEU A 2 47.21 -23.36 -21.16
N GLN A 3 47.04 -22.41 -22.09
CA GLN A 3 45.79 -21.79 -22.53
C GLN A 3 44.88 -22.83 -23.20
N THR A 4 43.60 -22.78 -22.95
CA THR A 4 42.59 -23.22 -23.94
C THR A 4 41.47 -22.18 -23.97
N ALA A 5 41.36 -21.59 -25.15
CA ALA A 5 40.32 -20.64 -25.54
C ALA A 5 39.00 -21.36 -25.81
N PHE A 6 37.89 -20.76 -25.41
CA PHE A 6 36.57 -21.07 -25.93
C PHE A 6 35.94 -19.82 -26.55
N ASN A 7 35.53 -20.01 -27.81
CA ASN A 7 34.90 -19.03 -28.69
C ASN A 7 33.39 -18.98 -28.41
N PRO A 8 32.72 -17.81 -28.39
CA PRO A 8 31.27 -17.75 -28.25
C PRO A 8 30.57 -17.76 -29.63
N LEU A 9 29.57 -18.62 -29.76
CA LEU A 9 28.63 -18.65 -30.88
C LEU A 9 27.53 -17.60 -30.67
N SER A 10 27.40 -16.74 -31.66
CA SER A 10 26.37 -15.71 -31.82
C SER A 10 25.02 -16.29 -32.22
N PRO A 11 23.88 -15.84 -31.68
CA PRO A 11 22.56 -16.10 -32.26
C PRO A 11 22.10 -14.92 -33.11
N LYS A 12 21.61 -15.26 -34.30
CA LYS A 12 21.12 -14.39 -35.35
C LYS A 12 19.85 -13.63 -34.97
N ASN A 13 19.87 -12.32 -35.15
CA ASN A 13 18.71 -11.44 -35.17
C ASN A 13 17.72 -11.82 -36.27
N ARG A 14 16.43 -11.92 -35.93
CA ARG A 14 15.33 -11.80 -36.88
C ARG A 14 14.54 -10.53 -36.52
N TYR A 15 14.63 -9.52 -37.38
CA TYR A 15 13.81 -8.34 -37.35
C TYR A 15 12.40 -8.67 -37.84
N PHE A 16 11.37 -8.31 -37.10
CA PHE A 16 10.00 -8.16 -37.59
C PHE A 16 9.72 -6.68 -37.81
N THR A 17 9.41 -6.33 -39.05
CA THR A 17 8.92 -5.00 -39.47
C THR A 17 7.39 -4.95 -39.36
N PRO A 18 6.79 -3.86 -38.84
CA PRO A 18 5.34 -3.66 -38.88
C PRO A 18 4.88 -3.10 -40.26
N PRO A 19 3.62 -3.32 -40.66
CA PRO A 19 3.11 -2.90 -41.96
C PRO A 19 2.75 -1.40 -42.01
N HIS A 20 3.01 -0.81 -43.15
CA HIS A 20 2.74 0.58 -43.52
C HIS A 20 1.24 0.90 -43.56
N LEU A 21 0.86 2.04 -43.00
CA LEU A 21 -0.40 2.73 -43.24
C LEU A 21 -0.28 3.61 -44.49
N ALA A 22 -1.24 3.48 -45.41
CA ALA A 22 -1.36 4.29 -46.60
C ALA A 22 -2.11 5.61 -46.30
N PRO A 23 -1.89 6.69 -47.10
CA PRO A 23 -2.32 8.04 -46.74
C PRO A 23 -3.76 8.38 -47.16
N ALA A 24 -4.36 9.30 -46.43
CA ALA A 24 -5.68 9.86 -46.61
C ALA A 24 -5.76 10.75 -47.87
N ALA A 25 -6.84 10.63 -48.61
CA ALA A 25 -7.18 11.46 -49.76
C ALA A 25 -7.95 12.73 -49.36
N THR A 26 -7.65 13.78 -50.04
CA THR A 26 -8.10 15.17 -49.95
C THR A 26 -9.56 15.39 -50.35
N GLN A 27 -10.18 16.39 -49.73
CA GLN A 27 -11.47 17.01 -50.08
C GLN A 27 -11.45 17.71 -51.46
N PRO A 28 -12.63 18.04 -52.01
CA PRO A 28 -12.81 19.39 -52.50
C PRO A 28 -14.10 20.08 -52.02
N THR A 29 -13.91 21.37 -51.87
CA THR A 29 -14.83 22.46 -51.58
C THR A 29 -15.84 22.71 -52.70
N GLY A 30 -17.05 23.19 -52.35
CA GLY A 30 -17.95 23.81 -53.30
C GLY A 30 -19.30 24.19 -52.71
N SER A 31 -19.49 25.49 -52.50
CA SER A 31 -20.75 26.21 -52.23
C SER A 31 -21.28 26.78 -53.52
N PRO A 32 -22.37 27.53 -53.61
CA PRO A 32 -23.76 27.42 -53.09
C PRO A 32 -24.84 27.51 -54.20
N PHE A 33 -26.08 27.20 -53.94
CA PHE A 33 -27.19 27.80 -54.70
C PHE A 33 -28.51 27.86 -53.87
N HIS A 34 -29.04 29.05 -53.81
CA HIS A 34 -30.40 29.47 -53.47
C HIS A 34 -31.42 28.84 -54.37
N ASN A 35 -32.62 28.49 -53.89
CA ASN A 35 -33.85 28.96 -54.47
C ASN A 35 -35.11 28.68 -53.62
N ASP A 36 -35.90 29.72 -53.55
CA ASP A 36 -37.26 29.81 -53.04
C ASP A 36 -38.23 28.81 -53.67
N ARG A 37 -39.26 28.37 -52.92
CA ARG A 37 -40.67 28.36 -53.37
C ARG A 37 -41.66 27.90 -52.28
N LYS A 38 -42.48 28.86 -51.84
CA LYS A 38 -43.94 28.84 -51.64
C LYS A 38 -44.61 27.75 -50.76
N GLU A 39 -45.20 28.27 -49.72
CA GLU A 39 -46.23 27.68 -48.90
C GLU A 39 -47.49 27.29 -49.72
N THR A 40 -48.07 26.14 -49.37
CA THR A 40 -49.49 25.86 -49.60
C THR A 40 -50.04 25.04 -48.44
N PRO A 41 -51.19 25.40 -47.86
CA PRO A 41 -51.71 24.72 -46.65
C PRO A 41 -52.49 23.47 -47.03
N MET A 42 -52.23 22.36 -46.38
CA MET A 42 -53.05 21.14 -46.53
C MET A 42 -53.63 20.67 -45.18
N LYS A 43 -54.91 20.40 -45.28
CA LYS A 43 -55.91 20.11 -44.25
C LYS A 43 -55.53 19.08 -43.22
N LEU A 44 -55.94 19.35 -41.97
CA LEU A 44 -56.01 18.39 -40.86
C LEU A 44 -56.84 17.16 -41.26
N GLN A 45 -56.26 15.99 -41.31
CA GLN A 45 -56.94 14.72 -41.17
C GLN A 45 -56.61 14.12 -39.78
N ARG A 46 -57.69 13.85 -39.05
CA ARG A 46 -57.61 13.18 -37.73
C ARG A 46 -57.21 11.74 -37.93
N ILE A 47 -56.05 11.36 -37.31
CA ILE A 47 -55.64 9.97 -37.19
C ILE A 47 -55.89 9.53 -35.74
N PRO A 48 -56.45 8.32 -35.52
CA PRO A 48 -56.87 7.89 -34.18
C PRO A 48 -55.66 7.60 -33.30
N ALA A 49 -55.82 7.87 -31.98
CA ALA A 49 -54.87 7.62 -30.95
C ALA A 49 -54.44 6.14 -30.89
N LEU A 50 -53.22 5.84 -31.34
CA LEU A 50 -52.55 4.57 -31.04
C LEU A 50 -51.97 4.68 -29.64
N LEU A 51 -52.45 3.82 -28.76
CA LEU A 51 -51.88 3.59 -27.44
C LEU A 51 -50.44 3.13 -27.61
N LEU A 52 -49.46 4.03 -27.34
CA LEU A 52 -48.06 3.67 -27.17
C LEU A 52 -47.93 3.06 -25.78
N ALA A 53 -47.96 1.74 -25.70
CA ALA A 53 -47.53 1.02 -24.50
C ALA A 53 -46.01 1.29 -24.30
N ALA A 54 -45.69 2.16 -23.35
CA ALA A 54 -44.31 2.33 -22.89
C ALA A 54 -43.87 1.01 -22.21
N ALA A 55 -43.12 0.19 -22.93
CA ALA A 55 -42.37 -0.89 -22.33
C ALA A 55 -41.33 -0.25 -21.42
N LEU A 56 -41.61 -0.16 -20.13
CA LEU A 56 -40.61 0.04 -19.09
C LEU A 56 -39.65 -1.17 -19.15
N SER A 57 -38.55 -1.02 -19.88
CA SER A 57 -37.41 -1.90 -19.72
C SER A 57 -36.93 -1.73 -18.27
N ALA A 58 -37.34 -2.65 -17.40
CA ALA A 58 -36.71 -2.80 -16.10
C ALA A 58 -35.24 -3.08 -16.36
N GLN A 59 -34.39 -2.05 -16.27
CA GLN A 59 -32.96 -2.26 -16.15
C GLN A 59 -32.77 -3.07 -14.87
N ALA A 60 -32.37 -4.34 -15.03
CA ALA A 60 -31.97 -5.16 -13.91
C ALA A 60 -30.89 -4.38 -13.14
N ALA A 61 -31.14 -4.12 -11.87
CA ALA A 61 -30.14 -3.55 -10.98
C ALA A 61 -28.86 -4.41 -11.10
N PRO A 62 -27.68 -3.79 -11.17
CA PRO A 62 -26.44 -4.55 -11.23
C PRO A 62 -26.43 -5.54 -10.05
N PRO A 63 -25.98 -6.78 -10.25
CA PRO A 63 -26.02 -7.79 -9.20
C PRO A 63 -25.25 -7.25 -7.99
N GLN A 64 -25.97 -7.05 -6.87
CA GLN A 64 -25.34 -6.75 -5.59
C GLN A 64 -24.39 -7.89 -5.27
N LYS A 65 -23.11 -7.56 -4.98
CA LYS A 65 -22.18 -8.55 -4.43
C LYS A 65 -22.83 -9.08 -3.14
N ALA A 66 -22.92 -10.38 -2.99
CA ALA A 66 -23.41 -10.99 -1.76
C ALA A 66 -22.63 -10.45 -0.55
N GLU A 67 -23.31 -10.17 0.54
CA GLU A 67 -22.65 -9.78 1.80
C GLU A 67 -21.61 -10.85 2.16
N LEU A 68 -20.42 -10.41 2.61
CA LEU A 68 -19.37 -11.33 3.04
C LEU A 68 -19.91 -12.24 4.17
N PRO A 69 -19.58 -13.53 4.14
CA PRO A 69 -20.07 -14.48 5.14
C PRO A 69 -19.57 -14.10 6.53
N ARG A 70 -20.40 -14.38 7.53
CA ARG A 70 -20.05 -14.25 8.95
C ARG A 70 -19.82 -15.61 9.54
N TYR A 71 -18.78 -15.73 10.33
CA TYR A 71 -18.40 -16.97 10.99
C TYR A 71 -18.77 -16.92 12.48
N PRO A 72 -19.11 -18.05 13.12
CA PRO A 72 -19.41 -18.08 14.55
C PRO A 72 -18.14 -17.76 15.37
N ALA A 73 -18.32 -17.15 16.53
CA ALA A 73 -17.23 -17.01 17.49
C ALA A 73 -16.68 -18.39 17.88
N PRO A 74 -15.34 -18.56 17.98
CA PRO A 74 -14.75 -19.86 18.26
C PRO A 74 -14.99 -20.28 19.72
N LYS A 75 -15.05 -21.58 19.97
CA LYS A 75 -15.13 -22.12 21.35
C LYS A 75 -13.79 -22.00 22.09
N ASN A 76 -12.71 -22.02 21.36
CA ASN A 76 -11.33 -21.87 21.82
C ASN A 76 -10.45 -21.37 20.66
N LEU A 77 -9.20 -21.02 20.93
CA LEU A 77 -8.22 -20.58 19.94
C LEU A 77 -7.19 -21.69 19.62
N ASP A 78 -7.62 -22.95 19.56
CA ASP A 78 -6.77 -24.10 19.33
C ASP A 78 -6.70 -24.48 17.83
N PHE A 79 -5.54 -24.27 17.20
CA PHE A 79 -5.32 -24.59 15.79
C PHE A 79 -5.51 -26.07 15.48
N SER A 80 -5.23 -26.99 16.42
CA SER A 80 -5.40 -28.43 16.20
C SER A 80 -6.86 -28.85 15.95
N GLN A 81 -7.82 -27.98 16.25
CA GLN A 81 -9.24 -28.19 15.99
C GLN A 81 -9.70 -27.67 14.62
N VAL A 82 -8.82 -27.01 13.89
CA VAL A 82 -9.15 -26.45 12.56
C VAL A 82 -8.96 -27.53 11.49
N ALA A 83 -10.02 -27.80 10.73
CA ALA A 83 -9.93 -28.74 9.60
C ALA A 83 -9.14 -28.14 8.44
N GLY A 84 -8.20 -28.89 7.90
CA GLY A 84 -7.44 -28.52 6.73
C GLY A 84 -7.88 -29.30 5.50
N SER A 85 -7.82 -28.69 4.30
CA SER A 85 -8.09 -29.31 3.00
C SER A 85 -6.85 -29.29 2.12
N LEU A 86 -6.62 -30.38 1.36
CA LEU A 86 -5.50 -30.48 0.43
C LEU A 86 -5.83 -29.79 -0.89
N HIS A 87 -4.94 -28.95 -1.34
CA HIS A 87 -5.02 -28.22 -2.61
C HIS A 87 -3.69 -28.28 -3.36
N THR A 88 -3.74 -27.92 -4.62
CA THR A 88 -2.55 -27.77 -5.47
C THR A 88 -2.70 -26.50 -6.30
N ILE A 89 -1.65 -25.71 -6.38
CA ILE A 89 -1.58 -24.50 -7.21
C ILE A 89 -0.37 -24.58 -8.14
N ASN A 90 -0.49 -24.04 -9.35
CA ASN A 90 0.66 -23.88 -10.25
C ASN A 90 1.29 -22.50 -10.05
N VAL A 91 2.57 -22.47 -9.69
CA VAL A 91 3.33 -21.23 -9.49
C VAL A 91 4.50 -21.24 -10.47
N ASN A 92 4.44 -20.41 -11.50
CA ASN A 92 5.47 -20.30 -12.54
C ASN A 92 5.86 -21.65 -13.17
N GLY A 93 4.88 -22.53 -13.44
CA GLY A 93 5.08 -23.86 -14.01
C GLY A 93 5.38 -24.96 -12.98
N GLN A 94 5.58 -24.61 -11.71
CA GLN A 94 5.78 -25.58 -10.63
C GLN A 94 4.46 -25.93 -9.96
N SER A 95 4.16 -27.24 -9.82
CA SER A 95 3.02 -27.73 -9.03
C SER A 95 3.37 -27.67 -7.54
N VAL A 96 2.58 -26.94 -6.76
CA VAL A 96 2.78 -26.70 -5.33
C VAL A 96 1.59 -27.25 -4.54
N PRO A 97 1.68 -28.45 -3.97
CA PRO A 97 0.66 -28.99 -3.08
C PRO A 97 0.76 -28.35 -1.69
N TYR A 98 -0.40 -27.99 -1.12
CA TYR A 98 -0.49 -27.35 0.20
C TYR A 98 -1.79 -27.71 0.91
N ARG A 99 -1.82 -27.57 2.24
CA ARG A 99 -3.05 -27.61 3.02
C ARG A 99 -3.51 -26.21 3.33
N ALA A 100 -4.80 -25.97 3.10
CA ALA A 100 -5.50 -24.75 3.42
C ALA A 100 -6.31 -24.92 4.72
N PHE A 101 -6.11 -24.02 5.67
CA PHE A 101 -6.87 -23.86 6.90
C PHE A 101 -7.50 -22.48 6.85
N GLU A 102 -8.75 -22.40 6.47
CA GLU A 102 -9.38 -21.12 6.11
C GLU A 102 -10.43 -20.69 7.14
N HIS A 103 -10.71 -19.39 7.14
CA HIS A 103 -11.75 -18.76 7.96
C HIS A 103 -11.54 -18.91 9.46
N ILE A 104 -10.30 -18.97 9.94
CA ILE A 104 -9.94 -19.12 11.34
C ILE A 104 -10.27 -17.81 12.07
N VAL A 105 -11.29 -17.79 12.91
CA VAL A 105 -11.58 -16.65 13.79
C VAL A 105 -10.52 -16.62 14.90
N TYR A 106 -9.62 -15.65 14.87
CA TYR A 106 -8.41 -15.61 15.70
C TYR A 106 -8.58 -14.90 17.05
N VAL A 107 -9.82 -14.55 17.44
CA VAL A 107 -10.16 -13.94 18.74
C VAL A 107 -11.41 -14.57 19.34
N MET A 108 -11.51 -14.63 20.66
CA MET A 108 -12.65 -15.24 21.35
C MET A 108 -13.93 -14.39 21.29
N LYS A 109 -13.79 -13.08 21.16
CA LYS A 109 -14.89 -12.10 21.15
C LYS A 109 -14.79 -11.21 19.91
N PRO A 110 -15.02 -11.77 18.72
CA PRO A 110 -14.92 -10.99 17.48
C PRO A 110 -15.97 -9.88 17.45
N ALA A 111 -15.57 -8.70 17.00
CA ALA A 111 -16.46 -7.59 16.72
C ALA A 111 -17.09 -7.70 15.31
N ASP A 112 -16.34 -8.28 14.36
CA ASP A 112 -16.83 -8.54 13.00
C ASP A 112 -16.08 -9.70 12.33
N THR A 113 -16.73 -10.84 12.24
CA THR A 113 -16.13 -12.06 11.65
C THR A 113 -16.11 -12.08 10.13
N ARG A 114 -16.59 -11.06 9.45
CA ARG A 114 -16.31 -10.88 8.01
C ARG A 114 -14.82 -10.63 7.77
N TYR A 115 -14.16 -9.98 8.73
CA TYR A 115 -12.77 -9.54 8.62
C TYR A 115 -11.85 -10.11 9.70
N GLN A 116 -12.35 -10.40 10.91
CA GLN A 116 -11.52 -10.97 11.98
C GLN A 116 -11.36 -12.48 11.82
N ILE A 117 -10.97 -12.87 10.61
CA ILE A 117 -10.62 -14.23 10.20
C ILE A 117 -9.22 -14.26 9.61
N MET A 118 -8.57 -15.40 9.65
CA MET A 118 -7.27 -15.64 9.07
C MET A 118 -7.27 -16.92 8.25
N ASN A 119 -6.60 -16.91 7.10
CA ASN A 119 -6.30 -18.10 6.32
C ASN A 119 -4.84 -18.50 6.57
N VAL A 120 -4.63 -19.79 6.81
CA VAL A 120 -3.30 -20.38 6.97
C VAL A 120 -3.07 -21.41 5.90
N TYR A 121 -1.94 -21.30 5.19
CA TYR A 121 -1.54 -22.21 4.12
C TYR A 121 -0.19 -22.81 4.46
N ILE A 122 -0.11 -24.14 4.41
CA ILE A 122 1.07 -24.91 4.82
C ILE A 122 1.47 -25.84 3.67
N PRO A 123 2.73 -25.79 3.17
CA PRO A 123 3.20 -26.73 2.16
C PRO A 123 2.98 -28.18 2.58
N GLU A 124 2.41 -29.00 1.69
CA GLU A 124 2.08 -30.42 1.99
C GLU A 124 3.31 -31.24 2.38
N ALA A 125 4.49 -30.91 1.83
CA ALA A 125 5.74 -31.58 2.17
C ALA A 125 6.02 -31.64 3.67
N TYR A 126 5.57 -30.64 4.45
CA TYR A 126 5.81 -30.60 5.91
C TYR A 126 4.99 -31.62 6.70
N PHE A 127 3.86 -32.07 6.17
CA PHE A 127 3.08 -33.17 6.77
C PHE A 127 3.66 -34.56 6.49
N GLN A 128 4.59 -34.63 5.54
CA GLN A 128 5.28 -35.86 5.14
C GLN A 128 6.73 -35.88 5.66
N GLY A 129 7.12 -34.97 6.55
CA GLY A 129 8.48 -34.86 7.08
C GLY A 129 9.52 -34.34 6.09
N GLY A 130 9.05 -33.74 4.97
CA GLY A 130 9.91 -33.18 3.92
C GLY A 130 10.40 -31.74 4.26
N SER A 131 11.17 -31.20 3.31
CA SER A 131 11.70 -29.82 3.38
C SER A 131 11.58 -29.14 2.03
N ILE A 132 11.49 -27.79 2.05
CA ILE A 132 11.52 -26.93 0.85
C ILE A 132 12.53 -25.81 1.10
N ASN A 133 13.51 -25.63 0.20
CA ASN A 133 14.56 -24.61 0.30
C ASN A 133 15.31 -24.59 1.66
N GLY A 134 15.42 -25.74 2.32
CA GLY A 134 16.05 -25.90 3.62
C GLY A 134 15.14 -25.63 4.82
N PHE A 135 13.89 -25.21 4.59
CA PHE A 135 12.87 -25.08 5.64
C PHE A 135 12.15 -26.41 5.88
N THR A 136 11.84 -26.68 7.14
CA THR A 136 11.03 -27.82 7.61
C THR A 136 9.77 -27.30 8.30
N LYS A 137 8.89 -28.21 8.72
CA LYS A 137 7.71 -27.85 9.50
C LYS A 137 8.02 -27.02 10.76
N ASP A 138 9.19 -27.22 11.36
CA ASP A 138 9.59 -26.56 12.62
C ASP A 138 10.45 -25.31 12.43
N THR A 139 10.94 -25.05 11.19
CA THR A 139 11.88 -23.97 10.90
C THR A 139 11.39 -22.97 9.84
N ALA A 140 10.30 -23.30 9.14
CA ALA A 140 9.75 -22.43 8.12
C ALA A 140 9.28 -21.10 8.70
N PRO A 141 9.78 -19.96 8.23
CA PRO A 141 9.26 -18.67 8.65
C PRO A 141 7.79 -18.53 8.23
N ILE A 142 7.04 -17.71 8.95
CA ILE A 142 5.63 -17.42 8.65
C ILE A 142 5.57 -16.10 7.88
N PHE A 143 5.17 -16.15 6.62
CA PHE A 143 4.85 -14.99 5.81
C PHE A 143 3.45 -14.48 6.22
N PHE A 144 3.37 -13.22 6.65
CA PHE A 144 2.19 -12.61 7.24
C PHE A 144 1.74 -11.38 6.42
N PRO A 145 1.17 -11.59 5.22
CA PRO A 145 0.68 -10.50 4.38
C PRO A 145 -0.68 -10.01 4.86
N ASN A 146 -0.88 -8.68 4.88
CA ASN A 146 -2.19 -8.08 5.11
C ASN A 146 -2.67 -7.30 3.88
N ASN A 147 -3.98 -7.36 3.61
CA ASN A 147 -4.63 -6.76 2.45
C ASN A 147 -5.30 -5.41 2.74
N VAL A 148 -4.92 -4.74 3.83
CA VAL A 148 -5.48 -3.43 4.17
C VAL A 148 -4.98 -2.37 3.20
N GLY A 149 -5.90 -1.72 2.48
CA GLY A 149 -5.63 -0.60 1.59
C GLY A 149 -6.47 0.62 1.98
N GLY A 150 -5.88 1.83 2.00
CA GLY A 150 -6.57 3.06 2.41
C GLY A 150 -7.22 2.98 3.80
N TYR A 151 -6.69 2.16 4.69
CA TYR A 151 -7.27 1.82 6.00
C TYR A 151 -8.71 1.28 5.95
N MET A 152 -9.18 0.84 4.77
CA MET A 152 -10.44 0.11 4.63
C MET A 152 -10.30 -1.33 5.15
N PRO A 153 -11.41 -2.05 5.40
CA PRO A 153 -11.31 -3.44 5.80
C PRO A 153 -10.53 -4.29 4.78
N GLY A 154 -9.65 -5.14 5.27
CA GLY A 154 -8.90 -6.11 4.48
C GLY A 154 -9.43 -7.51 4.68
N GLU A 155 -9.73 -8.23 3.60
CA GLU A 155 -10.10 -9.65 3.66
C GLU A 155 -8.85 -10.53 3.85
N ALA A 156 -9.03 -11.71 4.46
CA ALA A 156 -7.99 -12.73 4.52
C ALA A 156 -7.61 -13.19 3.10
N GLY A 157 -6.31 -13.13 2.78
CA GLY A 157 -5.83 -13.43 1.43
C GLY A 157 -5.82 -14.92 1.11
N GLN A 158 -5.78 -15.24 -0.19
CA GLN A 158 -5.70 -16.60 -0.73
C GLN A 158 -4.59 -16.69 -1.78
N PRO A 159 -4.05 -17.89 -2.04
CA PRO A 159 -3.10 -18.08 -3.15
C PRO A 159 -3.79 -17.89 -4.50
N GLU A 160 -3.19 -17.10 -5.38
CA GLU A 160 -3.72 -16.81 -6.73
C GLU A 160 -2.62 -17.01 -7.77
N THR A 161 -2.97 -17.60 -8.92
CA THR A 161 -2.07 -17.76 -10.08
C THR A 161 -2.07 -16.55 -10.99
N ASP A 162 -3.10 -15.73 -10.90
CA ASP A 162 -3.26 -14.49 -11.67
C ASP A 162 -3.69 -13.35 -10.75
N SER A 163 -2.71 -12.72 -10.13
CA SER A 163 -2.96 -11.58 -9.24
C SER A 163 -3.51 -10.40 -10.02
N ARG A 164 -4.78 -10.09 -9.80
CA ARG A 164 -5.47 -8.93 -10.38
C ARG A 164 -5.41 -8.84 -11.91
N GLY A 165 -5.38 -9.98 -12.61
CA GLY A 165 -5.31 -10.02 -14.06
C GLY A 165 -3.93 -9.70 -14.64
N SER A 166 -2.87 -9.80 -13.84
CA SER A 166 -1.48 -9.55 -14.27
C SER A 166 -0.84 -10.73 -15.00
N GLY A 167 -1.47 -11.91 -14.98
CA GLY A 167 -0.89 -13.17 -15.45
C GLY A 167 0.24 -13.70 -14.57
N LYS A 168 0.43 -13.15 -13.36
CA LYS A 168 1.48 -13.56 -12.41
C LYS A 168 0.88 -14.01 -11.08
N PRO A 169 1.50 -15.00 -10.40
CA PRO A 169 1.06 -15.42 -9.09
C PRO A 169 1.22 -14.29 -8.06
N ASN A 170 0.33 -14.27 -7.05
CA ASN A 170 0.45 -13.32 -5.95
C ASN A 170 1.55 -13.75 -4.95
N ALA A 171 1.89 -12.85 -4.01
CA ALA A 171 2.93 -13.10 -3.00
C ALA A 171 2.65 -14.35 -2.14
N ILE A 172 1.38 -14.67 -1.87
CA ILE A 172 0.98 -15.84 -1.08
C ILE A 172 1.34 -17.14 -1.84
N ALA A 173 1.02 -17.22 -3.12
CA ALA A 173 1.34 -18.38 -3.95
C ALA A 173 2.87 -18.55 -4.10
N VAL A 174 3.59 -17.45 -4.32
CA VAL A 174 5.07 -17.49 -4.40
C VAL A 174 5.68 -17.90 -3.06
N ALA A 175 5.18 -17.39 -1.91
CA ALA A 175 5.66 -17.80 -0.59
C ALA A 175 5.55 -19.31 -0.37
N LEU A 176 4.41 -19.91 -0.73
CA LEU A 176 4.20 -21.35 -0.64
C LEU A 176 5.21 -22.13 -1.48
N SER A 177 5.48 -21.71 -2.71
CA SER A 177 6.47 -22.35 -3.58
C SER A 177 7.89 -22.26 -3.04
N GLN A 178 8.17 -21.24 -2.22
CA GLN A 178 9.46 -21.03 -1.55
C GLN A 178 9.57 -21.73 -0.19
N GLY A 179 8.50 -22.41 0.26
CA GLY A 179 8.50 -23.16 1.52
C GLY A 179 8.12 -22.36 2.76
N TYR A 180 7.60 -21.15 2.62
CA TYR A 180 7.07 -20.41 3.75
C TYR A 180 5.70 -20.97 4.16
N VAL A 181 5.43 -20.99 5.46
CA VAL A 181 4.06 -21.06 5.95
C VAL A 181 3.44 -19.68 5.74
N VAL A 182 2.23 -19.61 5.23
CA VAL A 182 1.53 -18.35 5.03
C VAL A 182 0.40 -18.22 6.03
N ALA A 183 0.32 -17.09 6.73
CA ALA A 183 -0.83 -16.72 7.55
C ALA A 183 -1.30 -15.33 7.13
N SER A 184 -2.41 -15.27 6.40
CA SER A 184 -2.97 -14.01 5.91
C SER A 184 -4.22 -13.64 6.69
N PRO A 185 -4.13 -12.70 7.66
CA PRO A 185 -5.29 -12.23 8.40
C PRO A 185 -6.07 -11.19 7.61
N GLY A 186 -7.39 -11.24 7.75
CA GLY A 186 -8.23 -10.07 7.54
C GLY A 186 -8.17 -9.13 8.73
N ALA A 187 -8.58 -7.88 8.53
CA ALA A 187 -8.66 -6.88 9.58
C ALA A 187 -9.81 -5.91 9.31
N ARG A 188 -10.46 -5.42 10.37
CA ARG A 188 -11.46 -4.36 10.29
C ARG A 188 -10.84 -3.06 9.78
N GLY A 189 -11.64 -2.15 9.25
CA GLY A 189 -11.17 -0.89 8.72
C GLY A 189 -12.17 0.25 8.85
N ARG A 190 -11.73 1.44 8.47
CA ARG A 190 -12.38 2.73 8.70
C ARG A 190 -13.81 2.88 8.17
N THR A 191 -14.19 2.12 7.16
CA THR A 191 -15.55 2.17 6.59
C THR A 191 -16.61 1.53 7.47
N GLU A 192 -16.19 0.71 8.46
CA GLU A 192 -17.06 0.10 9.45
C GLU A 192 -16.99 0.89 10.77
N ALA A 193 -18.14 1.07 11.44
CA ALA A 193 -18.21 1.82 12.70
C ALA A 193 -17.29 1.23 13.79
N ASN A 194 -17.15 -0.12 13.81
CA ASN A 194 -16.28 -0.85 14.73
C ASN A 194 -14.85 -1.07 14.22
N GLY A 195 -14.52 -0.52 13.05
CA GLY A 195 -13.24 -0.72 12.37
C GLY A 195 -12.32 0.51 12.33
N ARG A 196 -12.69 1.60 13.02
CA ARG A 196 -11.89 2.81 13.11
C ARG A 196 -10.66 2.63 13.99
N ALA A 197 -9.75 3.58 13.95
CA ALA A 197 -8.52 3.50 14.74
C ALA A 197 -8.81 3.21 16.22
N PRO A 198 -8.09 2.26 16.81
CA PRO A 198 -6.96 1.48 16.31
C PRO A 198 -7.33 0.05 15.83
N ALA A 199 -8.55 -0.21 15.39
CA ALA A 199 -9.07 -1.56 15.16
C ALA A 199 -8.17 -2.45 14.28
N ALA A 200 -7.70 -1.94 13.13
CA ALA A 200 -6.92 -2.74 12.19
C ALA A 200 -5.60 -3.25 12.80
N ILE A 201 -4.83 -2.40 13.46
CA ILE A 201 -3.57 -2.82 14.09
C ILE A 201 -3.84 -3.78 15.27
N VAL A 202 -4.92 -3.59 16.03
CA VAL A 202 -5.31 -4.50 17.12
C VAL A 202 -5.66 -5.88 16.56
N ASP A 203 -6.36 -5.95 15.44
CA ASP A 203 -6.70 -7.19 14.76
C ASP A 203 -5.44 -7.94 14.28
N LEU A 204 -4.49 -7.25 13.65
CA LEU A 204 -3.22 -7.86 13.21
C LEU A 204 -2.40 -8.36 14.42
N LYS A 205 -2.34 -7.61 15.51
CA LYS A 205 -1.68 -8.05 16.76
C LYS A 205 -2.36 -9.29 17.36
N ALA A 206 -3.68 -9.33 17.35
CA ALA A 206 -4.44 -10.49 17.83
C ALA A 206 -4.17 -11.73 16.97
N ALA A 207 -4.06 -11.59 15.65
CA ALA A 207 -3.68 -12.67 14.73
C ALA A 207 -2.25 -13.18 15.02
N VAL A 208 -1.28 -12.28 15.26
CA VAL A 208 0.08 -12.68 15.68
C VAL A 208 0.04 -13.47 16.99
N ARG A 209 -0.72 -13.01 17.98
CA ARG A 209 -0.89 -13.74 19.25
C ARG A 209 -1.49 -15.13 19.07
N TYR A 210 -2.46 -15.27 18.16
CA TYR A 210 -3.02 -16.57 17.80
C TYR A 210 -1.94 -17.52 17.27
N LEU A 211 -1.11 -17.07 16.32
CA LEU A 211 -0.03 -17.88 15.76
C LEU A 211 0.98 -18.31 16.84
N LYS A 212 1.42 -17.37 17.67
CA LYS A 212 2.38 -17.68 18.75
C LYS A 212 1.82 -18.62 19.82
N ALA A 213 0.54 -18.50 20.15
CA ALA A 213 -0.12 -19.41 21.08
C ALA A 213 -0.26 -20.84 20.53
N ASN A 214 -0.20 -20.98 19.21
CA ASN A 214 -0.35 -22.25 18.50
C ASN A 214 0.96 -22.77 17.87
N ASP A 215 2.11 -22.18 18.16
CA ASP A 215 3.41 -22.52 17.56
C ASP A 215 3.71 -24.03 17.62
N ALA A 216 3.45 -24.67 18.76
CA ALA A 216 3.66 -26.12 18.93
C ALA A 216 2.58 -26.99 18.25
N LYS A 217 1.50 -26.41 17.72
CA LYS A 217 0.33 -27.12 17.17
C LYS A 217 0.18 -26.99 15.65
N MET A 218 1.02 -26.18 15.04
CA MET A 218 1.02 -25.95 13.59
C MET A 218 2.44 -26.02 13.05
N ALA A 219 2.57 -26.17 11.73
CA ALA A 219 3.86 -25.99 11.09
C ALA A 219 4.19 -24.50 10.99
N GLY A 220 5.48 -24.18 10.96
CA GLY A 220 6.03 -22.83 10.93
C GLY A 220 6.63 -22.44 12.27
N ASP A 221 7.63 -21.56 12.22
CA ASP A 221 8.30 -20.97 13.39
C ASP A 221 7.68 -19.61 13.70
N ALA A 222 6.76 -19.53 14.67
CA ALA A 222 6.11 -18.30 15.06
C ALA A 222 7.04 -17.27 15.74
N ARG A 223 8.31 -17.62 15.95
CA ARG A 223 9.37 -16.64 16.30
C ARG A 223 9.83 -15.87 15.05
N LYS A 224 9.56 -16.40 13.86
CA LYS A 224 9.96 -15.83 12.56
C LYS A 224 8.76 -15.38 11.73
N ILE A 225 7.86 -14.61 12.33
CA ILE A 225 6.75 -13.97 11.61
C ILE A 225 7.30 -12.76 10.85
N ILE A 226 7.08 -12.71 9.54
CA ILE A 226 7.50 -11.64 8.63
C ILE A 226 6.26 -10.98 8.05
N SER A 227 5.96 -9.77 8.48
CA SER A 227 4.81 -9.02 7.94
C SER A 227 5.10 -8.43 6.57
N ASN A 228 4.07 -8.35 5.72
CA ASN A 228 4.10 -7.68 4.43
C ASN A 228 2.83 -6.88 4.21
N GLY A 229 2.97 -5.70 3.60
CA GLY A 229 1.81 -4.87 3.27
C GLY A 229 2.18 -3.64 2.43
N THR A 230 1.16 -3.08 1.80
CA THR A 230 1.30 -1.95 0.87
C THR A 230 0.45 -0.77 1.36
N SER A 231 0.93 0.47 1.21
CA SER A 231 0.16 1.69 1.54
C SER A 231 -0.23 1.72 3.03
N ALA A 232 -1.51 1.78 3.35
CA ALA A 232 -2.00 1.63 4.72
C ALA A 232 -1.58 0.27 5.32
N GLY A 233 -1.59 -0.81 4.53
CA GLY A 233 -1.09 -2.13 4.94
C GLY A 233 0.42 -2.12 5.22
N GLY A 234 1.18 -1.35 4.45
CA GLY A 234 2.61 -1.11 4.72
C GLY A 234 2.84 -0.35 6.02
N ALA A 235 2.01 0.68 6.28
CA ALA A 235 2.03 1.42 7.54
C ALA A 235 1.69 0.51 8.75
N LEU A 236 0.67 -0.35 8.60
CA LEU A 236 0.30 -1.32 9.63
C LEU A 236 1.38 -2.38 9.85
N SER A 237 2.06 -2.84 8.79
CA SER A 237 3.22 -3.75 8.90
C SER A 237 4.37 -3.09 9.67
N ALA A 238 4.69 -1.84 9.34
CA ALA A 238 5.70 -1.06 10.07
C ALA A 238 5.32 -0.85 11.54
N LEU A 239 4.05 -0.50 11.79
CA LEU A 239 3.52 -0.31 13.15
C LEU A 239 3.53 -1.62 13.94
N LEU A 240 3.16 -2.75 13.34
CA LEU A 240 3.22 -4.07 13.96
C LEU A 240 4.64 -4.40 14.44
N GLY A 241 5.65 -4.16 13.57
CA GLY A 241 7.06 -4.36 13.92
C GLY A 241 7.56 -3.44 15.01
N THR A 242 7.23 -2.15 14.96
CA THR A 242 7.76 -1.17 15.93
C THR A 242 7.06 -1.26 17.29
N SER A 243 5.77 -1.61 17.32
CA SER A 243 4.93 -1.60 18.52
C SER A 243 4.77 -2.96 19.19
N GLY A 244 5.62 -3.95 18.86
CA GLY A 244 5.57 -5.28 19.46
C GLY A 244 5.50 -5.21 21.00
N ASN A 245 4.49 -5.85 21.59
CA ASN A 245 4.22 -5.91 23.03
C ASN A 245 3.97 -4.54 23.70
N ALA A 246 3.59 -3.51 22.94
CA ALA A 246 3.28 -2.21 23.52
C ALA A 246 2.02 -2.27 24.37
N ARG A 247 2.11 -1.71 25.61
CA ARG A 247 1.06 -1.81 26.62
C ARG A 247 -0.22 -1.07 26.24
N GLU A 248 -0.11 -0.07 25.40
CA GLU A 248 -1.19 0.76 24.90
C GLU A 248 -2.28 -0.06 24.20
N TYR A 249 -1.93 -1.18 23.58
CA TYR A 249 -2.89 -2.08 22.91
C TYR A 249 -3.54 -3.12 23.84
N ALA A 250 -3.02 -3.29 25.06
CA ALA A 250 -3.49 -4.34 25.96
C ALA A 250 -5.00 -4.28 26.30
N PRO A 251 -5.62 -3.11 26.53
CA PRO A 251 -7.06 -3.03 26.75
C PRO A 251 -7.89 -3.54 25.57
N TYR A 252 -7.51 -3.15 24.34
CA TYR A 252 -8.20 -3.56 23.11
C TYR A 252 -8.07 -5.06 22.85
N LEU A 253 -6.87 -5.62 23.03
CA LEU A 253 -6.61 -7.06 22.86
C LEU A 253 -7.38 -7.90 23.87
N ARG A 254 -7.48 -7.44 25.14
CA ARG A 254 -8.31 -8.10 26.17
C ARG A 254 -9.80 -8.04 25.83
N ALA A 255 -10.27 -6.90 25.33
CA ALA A 255 -11.67 -6.74 24.92
C ALA A 255 -12.07 -7.73 23.80
N LEU A 256 -11.18 -8.01 22.86
CA LEU A 256 -11.37 -9.00 21.80
C LEU A 256 -11.17 -10.45 22.28
N GLY A 257 -10.67 -10.68 23.49
CA GLY A 257 -10.28 -12.01 23.94
C GLY A 257 -9.16 -12.60 23.07
N ALA A 258 -8.16 -11.80 22.73
CA ALA A 258 -6.99 -12.26 22.00
C ALA A 258 -6.21 -13.31 22.81
N ALA A 259 -5.51 -14.21 22.14
CA ALA A 259 -4.70 -15.25 22.77
C ALA A 259 -3.68 -14.65 23.77
N ASN A 260 -3.42 -15.37 24.85
CA ASN A 260 -2.42 -14.98 25.83
C ASN A 260 -1.00 -15.32 25.34
N ALA A 261 -0.49 -14.49 24.45
CA ALA A 261 0.85 -14.59 23.87
C ALA A 261 1.38 -13.18 23.60
N THR A 262 2.64 -13.09 23.16
CA THR A 262 3.27 -11.84 22.71
C THR A 262 2.83 -11.50 21.28
N ASP A 263 3.01 -10.23 20.87
CA ASP A 263 2.66 -9.76 19.52
C ASP A 263 3.84 -9.09 18.79
N ASP A 264 5.07 -9.31 19.26
CA ASP A 264 6.28 -8.95 18.54
C ASP A 264 6.47 -9.86 17.31
N ILE A 265 7.07 -9.32 16.25
CA ILE A 265 7.36 -10.06 15.03
C ILE A 265 8.85 -10.00 14.70
N PHE A 266 9.30 -10.86 13.80
CA PHE A 266 10.71 -11.00 13.44
C PHE A 266 11.18 -9.93 12.45
N ALA A 267 10.41 -9.71 11.37
CA ALA A 267 10.80 -8.80 10.31
C ALA A 267 9.57 -8.13 9.66
N VAL A 268 9.82 -7.02 8.97
CA VAL A 268 8.82 -6.19 8.31
C VAL A 268 9.21 -5.99 6.84
N SER A 269 8.30 -6.25 5.92
CA SER A 269 8.30 -5.71 4.57
C SER A 269 7.17 -4.69 4.44
N ALA A 270 7.50 -3.45 4.09
CA ALA A 270 6.55 -2.36 3.95
C ALA A 270 6.76 -1.65 2.61
N TYR A 271 5.76 -1.76 1.73
CA TYR A 271 5.72 -1.03 0.48
C TYR A 271 4.96 0.29 0.69
N CYS A 272 5.55 1.40 0.25
CA CYS A 272 5.00 2.75 0.30
C CYS A 272 4.16 3.04 1.58
N PRO A 273 4.74 2.84 2.78
CA PRO A 273 4.00 2.92 4.03
C PRO A 273 3.46 4.33 4.28
N ILE A 274 2.12 4.48 4.30
CA ILE A 274 1.45 5.74 4.65
C ILE A 274 1.32 5.81 6.18
N THR A 275 2.39 6.15 6.83
CA THR A 275 2.53 6.26 8.29
C THR A 275 2.79 7.71 8.70
N ASN A 276 2.94 7.95 10.01
CA ASN A 276 3.24 9.29 10.55
C ASN A 276 2.22 10.35 10.12
N LEU A 277 0.93 9.99 10.16
CA LEU A 277 -0.18 10.80 9.65
C LEU A 277 -0.25 12.18 10.30
N GLU A 278 0.17 12.31 11.57
CA GLU A 278 0.24 13.58 12.31
C GLU A 278 1.09 14.65 11.59
N HIS A 279 2.05 14.21 10.75
CA HIS A 279 2.98 15.08 10.03
C HIS A 279 2.98 14.85 8.52
N ALA A 280 2.13 13.95 8.03
CA ALA A 280 2.11 13.56 6.62
C ALA A 280 1.65 14.70 5.71
N ASP A 281 0.71 15.54 6.15
CA ASP A 281 0.29 16.74 5.42
C ASP A 281 1.43 17.74 5.24
N ALA A 282 2.14 18.03 6.33
CA ALA A 282 3.28 18.94 6.30
C ALA A 282 4.42 18.41 5.40
N ALA A 283 4.68 17.08 5.46
CA ALA A 283 5.65 16.42 4.59
C ALA A 283 5.22 16.46 3.11
N TYR A 284 3.93 16.28 2.84
CA TYR A 284 3.39 16.31 1.49
C TYR A 284 3.54 17.71 0.87
N GLU A 285 3.18 18.73 1.61
CA GLU A 285 3.30 20.10 1.14
C GLU A 285 4.74 20.61 1.13
N TRP A 286 5.64 20.08 1.95
CA TRP A 286 7.07 20.34 1.80
C TRP A 286 7.62 19.85 0.44
N GLN A 287 7.12 18.71 -0.06
CA GLN A 287 7.52 18.17 -1.37
C GLN A 287 6.81 18.87 -2.52
N PHE A 288 5.48 19.06 -2.44
CA PHE A 288 4.64 19.43 -3.58
C PHE A 288 4.14 20.89 -3.57
N ASN A 289 4.51 21.71 -2.58
CA ASN A 289 4.14 23.13 -2.56
C ASN A 289 4.64 23.82 -3.85
N GLY A 290 3.75 24.62 -4.47
CA GLY A 290 4.00 25.27 -5.76
C GLY A 290 3.73 24.38 -6.98
N VAL A 291 3.37 23.11 -6.81
CA VAL A 291 2.79 22.24 -7.84
C VAL A 291 1.28 22.28 -7.64
N ASN A 292 0.56 23.07 -8.44
CA ASN A 292 -0.86 23.35 -8.19
C ASN A 292 -1.82 22.46 -8.99
N ASP A 293 -1.39 21.94 -10.12
CA ASP A 293 -2.18 20.96 -10.87
C ASP A 293 -2.08 19.59 -10.21
N TYR A 294 -3.22 18.90 -10.11
CA TYR A 294 -3.29 17.58 -9.48
C TYR A 294 -4.03 16.55 -10.32
N GLU A 295 -3.66 15.29 -10.11
CA GLU A 295 -4.38 14.14 -10.64
C GLU A 295 -4.72 13.20 -9.48
N LYS A 296 -5.90 13.38 -8.90
CA LYS A 296 -6.38 12.64 -7.72
C LYS A 296 -7.01 11.31 -8.15
N ILE A 297 -6.73 10.27 -7.37
CA ILE A 297 -7.44 9.00 -7.45
C ILE A 297 -8.41 8.93 -6.28
N ASP A 298 -9.69 9.15 -6.55
CA ASP A 298 -10.73 8.93 -5.55
C ASP A 298 -10.97 7.43 -5.39
N ILE A 299 -10.87 6.96 -4.15
CA ILE A 299 -11.05 5.56 -3.79
C ILE A 299 -12.28 5.46 -2.89
N SER A 300 -13.26 4.69 -3.31
CA SER A 300 -14.45 4.40 -2.53
C SER A 300 -14.72 2.90 -2.49
N MET A 301 -15.51 2.48 -1.51
CA MET A 301 -16.09 1.13 -1.46
C MET A 301 -17.52 1.19 -1.97
N LEU A 302 -17.79 0.46 -3.05
CA LEU A 302 -19.15 0.25 -3.55
C LEU A 302 -19.38 -1.26 -3.67
N ASP A 303 -20.41 -1.76 -3.02
CA ASP A 303 -20.79 -3.18 -3.04
C ASP A 303 -19.59 -4.10 -2.71
N TYR A 304 -18.85 -3.79 -1.62
CA TYR A 304 -17.63 -4.48 -1.19
C TYR A 304 -16.49 -4.49 -2.22
N ARG A 305 -16.58 -3.64 -3.26
CA ARG A 305 -15.51 -3.48 -4.25
C ARG A 305 -14.89 -2.11 -4.16
N VAL A 306 -13.55 -2.07 -4.24
CA VAL A 306 -12.81 -0.81 -4.33
C VAL A 306 -13.04 -0.21 -5.71
N GLN A 307 -13.64 0.97 -5.75
CA GLN A 307 -13.78 1.78 -6.96
C GLN A 307 -12.68 2.84 -6.99
N ARG A 308 -12.10 3.07 -8.16
CA ARG A 308 -11.09 4.10 -8.38
C ARG A 308 -11.53 5.00 -9.52
N LYS A 309 -11.53 6.31 -9.27
CA LYS A 309 -11.86 7.34 -10.27
C LYS A 309 -10.75 8.39 -10.29
N THR A 310 -10.18 8.63 -11.47
CA THR A 310 -9.22 9.73 -11.65
C THR A 310 -9.95 11.05 -11.80
N VAL A 311 -9.55 12.05 -11.02
CA VAL A 311 -10.04 13.43 -11.05
C VAL A 311 -8.85 14.37 -11.23
N ARG A 312 -8.90 15.22 -12.25
CA ARG A 312 -7.87 16.23 -12.54
C ARG A 312 -8.39 17.63 -12.22
N GLY A 313 -7.52 18.50 -11.75
CA GLY A 313 -7.85 19.88 -11.47
C GLY A 313 -6.63 20.71 -11.06
N THR A 314 -6.89 21.96 -10.72
CA THR A 314 -5.89 22.88 -10.19
C THR A 314 -6.33 23.31 -8.77
N GLN A 315 -5.41 23.43 -7.83
CA GLN A 315 -5.70 23.87 -6.47
C GLN A 315 -6.34 25.26 -6.45
N THR A 316 -7.35 25.42 -5.61
CA THR A 316 -7.96 26.72 -5.35
C THR A 316 -6.98 27.64 -4.57
N ALA A 317 -7.24 28.95 -4.56
CA ALA A 317 -6.45 29.90 -3.76
C ALA A 317 -6.40 29.51 -2.27
N GLU A 318 -7.50 28.98 -1.74
CA GLU A 318 -7.55 28.50 -0.35
C GLU A 318 -6.69 27.25 -0.14
N GLN A 319 -6.69 26.28 -1.06
CA GLN A 319 -5.82 25.11 -0.98
C GLN A 319 -4.34 25.51 -1.10
N ILE A 320 -3.99 26.49 -1.92
CA ILE A 320 -2.63 27.03 -2.02
C ILE A 320 -2.23 27.68 -0.68
N ARG A 321 -3.11 28.47 -0.05
CA ARG A 321 -2.87 29.08 1.27
C ARG A 321 -2.62 28.00 2.35
N LEU A 322 -3.41 26.92 2.34
CA LEU A 322 -3.24 25.79 3.25
C LEU A 322 -1.92 25.06 2.99
N SER A 323 -1.57 24.87 1.72
CA SER A 323 -0.29 24.28 1.30
C SER A 323 0.91 25.08 1.85
N ASP A 324 0.88 26.41 1.72
CA ASP A 324 1.93 27.30 2.25
C ASP A 324 2.06 27.17 3.78
N GLY A 325 0.94 27.11 4.49
CA GLY A 325 0.92 26.94 5.94
C GLY A 325 1.52 25.61 6.37
N LEU A 326 1.13 24.51 5.73
CA LEU A 326 1.59 23.17 6.04
C LEU A 326 3.08 22.97 5.74
N LYS A 327 3.57 23.45 4.59
CA LYS A 327 4.99 23.42 4.24
C LYS A 327 5.87 23.98 5.34
N ASN A 328 5.45 25.10 5.92
CA ASN A 328 6.23 25.83 6.95
C ASN A 328 6.32 25.07 8.28
N LEU A 329 5.46 24.07 8.53
CA LEU A 329 5.51 23.25 9.73
C LEU A 329 6.56 22.14 9.65
N PHE A 330 6.92 21.70 8.44
CA PHE A 330 7.73 20.51 8.26
C PHE A 330 9.18 20.65 8.74
N PRO A 331 9.91 21.77 8.50
CA PRO A 331 11.29 21.92 8.98
C PRO A 331 11.43 21.79 10.49
N ALA A 332 10.55 22.42 11.26
CA ALA A 332 10.56 22.33 12.72
C ALA A 332 10.35 20.87 13.19
N TYR A 333 9.47 20.12 12.54
CA TYR A 333 9.26 18.71 12.84
C TYR A 333 10.52 17.87 12.55
N VAL A 334 11.11 17.99 11.36
CA VAL A 334 12.33 17.24 11.01
C VAL A 334 13.44 17.52 12.02
N ASN A 335 13.68 18.80 12.35
CA ASN A 335 14.72 19.23 13.27
C ASN A 335 14.49 18.70 14.71
N SER A 336 13.22 18.59 15.13
CA SER A 336 12.85 18.06 16.44
C SER A 336 13.22 16.59 16.62
N LEU A 337 13.29 15.83 15.55
CA LEU A 337 13.63 14.40 15.57
C LEU A 337 15.12 14.14 15.86
N LYS A 338 16.01 15.13 15.63
CA LYS A 338 17.47 15.04 15.88
C LYS A 338 18.12 13.80 15.24
N LEU A 339 17.63 13.40 14.07
CA LEU A 339 18.13 12.23 13.35
C LEU A 339 19.48 12.51 12.70
N LYS A 340 20.24 11.44 12.48
CA LYS A 340 21.47 11.44 11.70
C LYS A 340 21.40 10.32 10.66
N ASN A 341 22.07 10.50 9.53
CA ASN A 341 22.26 9.43 8.56
C ASN A 341 23.36 8.45 9.02
N ALA A 342 23.62 7.42 8.20
CA ALA A 342 24.64 6.40 8.48
C ALA A 342 26.06 6.95 8.62
N GLN A 343 26.35 8.11 8.01
CA GLN A 343 27.63 8.82 8.10
C GLN A 343 27.70 9.77 9.31
N GLY A 344 26.68 9.80 10.17
CA GLY A 344 26.61 10.65 11.35
C GLY A 344 26.22 12.10 11.06
N VAL A 345 25.86 12.44 9.83
CA VAL A 345 25.44 13.80 9.43
C VAL A 345 24.05 14.09 10.02
N PRO A 346 23.87 15.19 10.78
CA PRO A 346 22.55 15.59 11.27
C PRO A 346 21.59 15.88 10.11
N MET A 347 20.37 15.37 10.19
CA MET A 347 19.30 15.59 9.23
C MET A 347 18.48 16.81 9.64
N THR A 348 18.71 17.94 8.98
CA THR A 348 18.10 19.23 9.32
C THR A 348 17.55 19.92 8.07
N LEU A 349 16.59 20.82 8.30
CA LEU A 349 16.04 21.73 7.31
C LEU A 349 16.08 23.17 7.86
N ASP A 350 16.38 24.14 7.01
CA ASP A 350 16.18 25.56 7.28
C ASP A 350 14.70 25.98 7.10
N ASN A 351 14.38 27.21 7.39
CA ASN A 351 13.01 27.72 7.26
C ASN A 351 12.48 27.71 5.81
N ASN A 352 13.35 27.62 4.81
CA ASN A 352 12.97 27.49 3.41
C ASN A 352 12.80 26.02 2.97
N GLY A 353 13.00 25.06 3.90
CA GLY A 353 12.91 23.63 3.62
C GLY A 353 14.14 23.05 2.92
N ASN A 354 15.28 23.74 2.92
CA ASN A 354 16.55 23.25 2.41
C ASN A 354 17.44 22.73 3.54
N GLY A 355 18.38 21.85 3.22
CA GLY A 355 19.33 21.34 4.19
C GLY A 355 19.73 19.89 3.95
N SER A 356 20.41 19.29 4.93
CA SER A 356 20.95 17.95 4.83
C SER A 356 19.88 16.87 4.64
N PHE A 357 18.68 17.06 5.16
CA PHE A 357 17.57 16.11 4.95
C PHE A 357 17.08 16.11 3.50
N LYS A 358 16.97 17.30 2.86
CA LYS A 358 16.66 17.40 1.43
C LYS A 358 17.74 16.74 0.58
N ALA A 359 19.02 17.04 0.87
CA ALA A 359 20.16 16.44 0.19
C ALA A 359 20.20 14.90 0.33
N GLN A 360 19.75 14.37 1.47
CA GLN A 360 19.61 12.92 1.66
C GLN A 360 18.60 12.32 0.69
N ILE A 361 17.44 12.95 0.47
CA ILE A 361 16.44 12.47 -0.49
C ILE A 361 16.95 12.61 -1.93
N GLU A 362 17.60 13.72 -2.26
CA GLU A 362 18.25 13.93 -3.56
C GLU A 362 19.29 12.84 -3.86
N SER A 363 20.08 12.48 -2.86
CA SER A 363 21.04 11.37 -2.96
C SER A 363 20.36 10.03 -3.22
N MET A 364 19.24 9.74 -2.55
CA MET A 364 18.50 8.50 -2.76
C MET A 364 17.86 8.44 -4.16
N LEU A 365 17.33 9.55 -4.65
CA LEU A 365 16.82 9.66 -6.02
C LEU A 365 17.94 9.47 -7.05
N ALA A 366 19.10 10.09 -6.84
CA ALA A 366 20.27 9.93 -7.72
C ALA A 366 20.78 8.48 -7.75
N GLN A 367 20.81 7.79 -6.59
CA GLN A 367 21.19 6.38 -6.51
C GLN A 367 20.20 5.47 -7.25
N SER A 368 18.89 5.72 -7.10
CA SER A 368 17.85 5.01 -7.84
C SER A 368 18.00 5.20 -9.35
N ALA A 369 18.21 6.45 -9.79
CA ALA A 369 18.44 6.79 -11.18
C ALA A 369 19.72 6.13 -11.73
N GLN A 370 20.82 6.12 -10.95
CA GLN A 370 22.05 5.47 -11.38
C GLN A 370 21.87 3.96 -11.57
N LYS A 371 21.17 3.29 -10.65
CA LYS A 371 20.84 1.86 -10.79
C LYS A 371 20.05 1.62 -12.07
N ALA A 372 19.04 2.44 -12.34
CA ALA A 372 18.23 2.33 -13.56
C ALA A 372 19.08 2.54 -14.84
N LEU A 373 20.00 3.51 -14.81
CA LEU A 373 20.92 3.77 -15.92
C LEU A 373 21.89 2.60 -16.15
N ASP A 374 22.43 2.02 -15.08
CA ASP A 374 23.32 0.85 -15.12
C ASP A 374 22.56 -0.41 -15.66
N GLU A 375 21.23 -0.48 -15.45
CA GLU A 375 20.32 -1.49 -16.02
C GLU A 375 19.92 -1.20 -17.48
N GLY A 376 20.44 -0.13 -18.09
CA GLY A 376 20.17 0.24 -19.47
C GLY A 376 18.84 0.97 -19.71
N LYS A 377 18.23 1.55 -18.68
CA LYS A 377 17.04 2.38 -18.83
C LYS A 377 17.39 3.72 -19.49
N ASP A 378 16.52 4.19 -20.37
CA ASP A 378 16.64 5.54 -20.95
C ASP A 378 16.13 6.58 -19.94
N LEU A 379 17.02 7.46 -19.49
CA LEU A 379 16.73 8.55 -18.57
C LEU A 379 16.78 9.94 -19.24
N SER A 380 16.86 10.01 -20.56
CA SER A 380 16.98 11.29 -21.30
C SER A 380 15.82 12.26 -21.07
N GLY A 381 14.62 11.73 -20.76
CA GLY A 381 13.43 12.53 -20.41
C GLY A 381 13.39 13.05 -18.96
N GLN A 382 14.35 12.67 -18.11
CA GLN A 382 14.34 13.01 -16.68
C GLN A 382 15.01 14.38 -16.45
N THR A 383 14.29 15.47 -16.70
CA THR A 383 14.83 16.85 -16.67
C THR A 383 15.31 17.31 -15.30
N TRP A 384 14.99 16.58 -14.24
CA TRP A 384 15.41 16.83 -12.87
C TRP A 384 16.73 16.15 -12.49
N LEU A 385 17.31 15.35 -13.40
CA LEU A 385 18.62 14.72 -13.25
C LEU A 385 19.71 15.47 -14.03
N THR A 386 20.89 15.56 -13.43
CA THR A 386 22.13 15.91 -14.12
C THR A 386 22.91 14.62 -14.38
N ILE A 387 23.05 14.24 -15.65
CA ILE A 387 23.76 13.03 -16.07
C ILE A 387 24.94 13.43 -16.95
N GLU A 388 26.14 12.99 -16.59
CA GLU A 388 27.37 13.26 -17.33
C GLU A 388 28.20 11.98 -17.45
N ASN A 389 28.63 11.67 -18.66
CA ASN A 389 29.48 10.49 -18.96
C ASN A 389 28.92 9.17 -18.36
N GLY A 390 27.61 8.95 -18.48
CA GLY A 390 26.95 7.75 -17.95
C GLY A 390 26.85 7.70 -16.42
N LYS A 391 27.03 8.83 -15.74
CA LYS A 391 26.90 8.94 -14.28
C LYS A 391 25.89 10.02 -13.88
N VAL A 392 25.00 9.67 -12.97
CA VAL A 392 24.09 10.62 -12.34
C VAL A 392 24.88 11.44 -11.32
N LYS A 393 25.02 12.74 -11.58
CA LYS A 393 25.78 13.69 -10.74
C LYS A 393 24.92 14.33 -9.67
N ALA A 394 23.66 14.63 -10.00
CA ALA A 394 22.73 15.27 -9.10
C ALA A 394 21.27 14.94 -9.46
N ALA A 395 20.41 15.03 -8.47
CA ALA A 395 18.96 15.08 -8.60
C ALA A 395 18.48 16.39 -7.95
N ASP A 396 17.65 17.14 -8.65
CA ASP A 396 16.98 18.33 -8.09
C ASP A 396 15.61 17.92 -7.58
N PHE A 397 15.42 17.93 -6.26
CA PHE A 397 14.18 17.51 -5.63
C PHE A 397 12.98 18.39 -5.98
N SER A 398 13.20 19.70 -6.17
CA SER A 398 12.12 20.62 -6.53
C SER A 398 11.68 20.43 -7.98
N ALA A 399 12.63 20.18 -8.89
CA ALA A 399 12.33 19.83 -10.28
C ALA A 399 11.70 18.43 -10.36
N TYR A 400 12.14 17.47 -9.55
CA TYR A 400 11.52 16.16 -9.42
C TYR A 400 10.05 16.24 -9.02
N ALA A 401 9.72 17.01 -7.97
CA ALA A 401 8.34 17.19 -7.51
C ALA A 401 7.42 17.75 -8.60
N LYS A 402 7.92 18.70 -9.42
CA LYS A 402 7.20 19.24 -10.57
C LYS A 402 7.04 18.19 -11.69
N PHE A 403 8.07 17.39 -11.91
CA PHE A 403 8.09 16.36 -12.96
C PHE A 403 7.07 15.24 -12.67
N VAL A 404 7.07 14.70 -11.46
CA VAL A 404 6.13 13.63 -11.08
C VAL A 404 4.71 14.17 -10.87
N GLY A 405 4.56 15.45 -10.53
CA GLY A 405 3.28 16.11 -10.26
C GLY A 405 2.66 15.69 -8.92
N ARG A 406 1.71 16.47 -8.43
CA ARG A 406 0.98 16.11 -7.21
C ARG A 406 -0.25 15.25 -7.49
N GLN A 407 -0.58 14.38 -6.57
CA GLN A 407 -1.78 13.56 -6.65
C GLN A 407 -2.94 14.13 -5.82
N LYS A 408 -2.66 14.63 -4.62
CA LYS A 408 -3.67 15.08 -3.65
C LYS A 408 -3.70 16.60 -3.53
N THR A 409 -4.87 17.15 -3.22
CA THR A 409 -5.03 18.57 -2.85
C THR A 409 -4.61 18.79 -1.40
N ALA A 410 -4.32 20.04 -1.02
CA ALA A 410 -3.97 20.41 0.35
C ALA A 410 -5.24 20.65 1.22
N PRO A 411 -5.28 20.07 2.45
CA PRO A 411 -4.40 19.06 3.02
C PRO A 411 -4.62 17.67 2.40
N ALA A 412 -3.55 16.87 2.30
CA ALA A 412 -3.56 15.59 1.60
C ALA A 412 -4.25 14.46 2.40
N PHE A 413 -4.26 14.56 3.75
CA PHE A 413 -4.74 13.51 4.68
C PHE A 413 -5.77 14.04 5.69
N ASP A 414 -5.51 15.13 6.42
CA ASP A 414 -6.49 15.72 7.34
C ASP A 414 -7.30 16.81 6.63
N GLY A 415 -8.24 16.41 5.79
CA GLY A 415 -9.08 17.31 5.02
C GLY A 415 -9.83 18.30 5.88
N VAL A 416 -9.79 19.59 5.53
CA VAL A 416 -10.47 20.66 6.31
C VAL A 416 -12.00 20.52 6.30
N ASP A 417 -12.54 19.81 5.33
CA ASP A 417 -13.96 19.45 5.18
C ASP A 417 -14.30 18.06 5.71
N LEU A 418 -13.35 17.38 6.35
CA LEU A 418 -13.45 16.01 6.87
C LEU A 418 -13.76 14.94 5.79
N SER A 419 -13.50 15.20 4.52
CA SER A 419 -13.83 14.29 3.41
C SER A 419 -12.76 13.22 3.15
N ASN A 420 -11.54 13.38 3.67
CA ASN A 420 -10.46 12.41 3.45
C ASN A 420 -10.66 11.11 4.24
N GLY A 421 -10.11 10.02 3.71
CA GLY A 421 -10.23 8.71 4.34
C GLY A 421 -9.63 8.65 5.74
N GLU A 422 -8.57 9.39 5.98
CA GLU A 422 -7.90 9.46 7.27
C GLU A 422 -8.73 10.20 8.32
N ASN A 423 -9.54 11.19 7.94
CA ASN A 423 -10.54 11.77 8.84
C ASN A 423 -11.54 10.70 9.31
N ASN A 424 -11.96 9.84 8.40
CA ASN A 424 -12.84 8.73 8.70
C ASN A 424 -12.16 7.65 9.56
N LEU A 425 -10.85 7.37 9.33
CA LEU A 425 -10.05 6.47 10.17
C LEU A 425 -10.06 6.92 11.65
N PHE A 426 -9.91 8.21 11.89
CA PHE A 426 -9.88 8.80 13.23
C PHE A 426 -11.24 9.20 13.79
N GLY A 427 -12.33 8.86 13.11
CA GLY A 427 -13.68 8.90 13.68
C GLY A 427 -13.86 7.88 14.82
N ASP A 428 -15.06 7.84 15.38
CA ASP A 428 -15.48 6.84 16.37
C ASP A 428 -16.93 6.37 16.10
N ALA A 429 -17.51 5.66 17.06
CA ALA A 429 -18.88 5.13 16.93
C ALA A 429 -19.95 6.24 16.84
N GLN A 430 -19.68 7.42 17.40
CA GLN A 430 -20.61 8.56 17.46
C GLN A 430 -20.34 9.57 16.33
N THR A 431 -19.07 9.72 15.94
CA THR A 431 -18.63 10.75 14.98
C THR A 431 -17.88 10.10 13.83
N GLN A 432 -18.47 10.16 12.64
CA GLN A 432 -17.98 9.45 11.45
C GLN A 432 -16.58 9.88 11.02
N ALA A 433 -16.23 11.15 11.12
CA ALA A 433 -14.96 11.71 10.72
C ALA A 433 -14.51 12.78 11.72
N LYS A 434 -13.21 12.81 12.02
CA LYS A 434 -12.61 13.77 12.93
C LYS A 434 -11.30 14.29 12.37
N HIS A 435 -10.93 15.50 12.75
CA HIS A 435 -9.56 15.97 12.58
C HIS A 435 -8.61 15.19 13.48
N PHE A 436 -7.37 15.03 13.06
CA PHE A 436 -6.34 14.37 13.85
C PHE A 436 -5.04 15.19 13.93
N THR A 437 -5.05 16.38 13.34
CA THR A 437 -3.97 17.37 13.46
C THR A 437 -4.51 18.71 13.99
N ALA A 438 -3.66 19.47 14.67
CA ALA A 438 -4.01 20.81 15.10
C ALA A 438 -4.28 21.73 13.89
N PHE A 439 -3.53 21.57 12.81
CA PHE A 439 -3.70 22.37 11.60
C PHE A 439 -5.07 22.12 10.94
N GLY A 440 -5.47 20.85 10.78
CA GLY A 440 -6.79 20.49 10.23
C GLY A 440 -7.91 21.07 11.07
N ALA A 441 -7.85 20.90 12.40
CA ALA A 441 -8.85 21.42 13.32
C ALA A 441 -8.98 22.97 13.29
N GLN A 442 -7.85 23.69 13.23
CA GLN A 442 -7.83 25.17 13.17
C GLN A 442 -8.36 25.72 11.85
N ASN A 443 -8.22 24.99 10.75
CA ASN A 443 -8.67 25.38 9.41
C ASN A 443 -9.95 24.67 8.98
N SER A 444 -10.66 24.01 9.91
CA SER A 444 -11.88 23.26 9.59
C SER A 444 -12.95 24.14 8.96
N THR A 445 -13.56 23.65 7.89
CA THR A 445 -14.74 24.26 7.26
C THR A 445 -16.05 23.67 7.78
N VAL A 446 -15.98 22.67 8.66
CA VAL A 446 -17.13 21.98 9.24
C VAL A 446 -17.44 22.56 10.62
N SER A 447 -18.64 23.14 10.78
CA SER A 447 -19.07 23.66 12.06
C SER A 447 -19.20 22.55 13.11
N GLY A 448 -18.63 22.75 14.29
CA GLY A 448 -18.64 21.75 15.36
C GLY A 448 -17.79 20.51 15.11
N ALA A 449 -16.86 20.58 14.15
CA ALA A 449 -15.92 19.50 13.88
C ALA A 449 -15.17 19.08 15.16
N GLN A 450 -15.03 17.78 15.35
CA GLN A 450 -14.31 17.21 16.50
C GLN A 450 -12.89 16.84 16.11
N THR A 451 -12.00 16.82 17.12
CA THR A 451 -10.64 16.27 17.00
C THR A 451 -10.58 14.89 17.65
N ALA A 452 -9.85 13.99 17.04
CA ALA A 452 -9.60 12.66 17.57
C ALA A 452 -8.82 12.73 18.89
N ASP A 453 -9.02 11.72 19.73
CA ASP A 453 -8.25 11.57 20.95
C ASP A 453 -6.74 11.40 20.64
N ALA A 454 -5.91 12.20 21.30
CA ALA A 454 -4.46 12.23 21.06
C ALA A 454 -3.78 10.88 21.31
N ALA A 455 -4.29 10.09 22.27
CA ALA A 455 -3.75 8.75 22.51
C ALA A 455 -4.04 7.81 21.33
N THR A 456 -5.24 7.90 20.73
CA THR A 456 -5.61 7.14 19.53
C THR A 456 -4.74 7.53 18.34
N VAL A 457 -4.51 8.83 18.09
CA VAL A 457 -3.62 9.29 17.02
C VAL A 457 -2.21 8.77 17.25
N ARG A 458 -1.69 8.91 18.48
CA ARG A 458 -0.34 8.47 18.86
C ARG A 458 -0.11 6.98 18.61
N ILE A 459 -1.07 6.10 18.95
CA ILE A 459 -0.90 4.65 18.81
C ILE A 459 -1.02 4.15 17.36
N MET A 460 -1.44 4.99 16.41
CA MET A 460 -1.44 4.68 14.99
C MET A 460 -0.12 5.04 14.29
N ASN A 461 0.83 5.68 14.97
CA ASN A 461 2.07 6.14 14.37
C ASN A 461 3.26 5.24 14.75
N ALA A 462 3.80 4.52 13.77
CA ALA A 462 4.97 3.65 13.93
C ALA A 462 6.19 4.37 14.54
N MET A 463 6.36 5.66 14.22
CA MET A 463 7.46 6.49 14.72
C MET A 463 7.48 6.56 16.25
N ASN A 464 6.33 6.46 16.91
CA ASN A 464 6.22 6.60 18.37
C ASN A 464 6.66 5.36 19.16
N PHE A 465 6.87 4.22 18.48
CA PHE A 465 7.22 2.95 19.11
C PHE A 465 8.64 2.46 18.77
N ILE A 466 9.37 3.19 17.92
CA ILE A 466 10.74 2.81 17.56
C ILE A 466 11.63 2.92 18.79
N ARG A 467 12.22 1.78 19.18
CA ARG A 467 13.12 1.64 20.34
C ARG A 467 14.23 0.64 20.04
N ARG A 468 15.26 0.63 20.85
CA ARG A 468 16.28 -0.44 20.82
C ARG A 468 15.61 -1.77 21.25
N GLY A 469 16.03 -2.89 20.69
CA GLY A 469 15.39 -4.19 20.88
C GLY A 469 14.12 -4.37 20.03
N GLY A 470 13.41 -5.48 20.19
CA GLY A 470 12.24 -5.84 19.36
C GLY A 470 12.63 -6.20 17.91
N THR A 471 11.71 -6.05 16.99
CA THR A 471 11.92 -6.35 15.56
C THR A 471 13.17 -5.68 15.02
N GLN A 472 14.05 -6.46 14.35
CA GLN A 472 15.35 -5.98 13.91
C GLN A 472 15.43 -5.70 12.42
N HIS A 473 14.67 -6.39 11.57
CA HIS A 473 14.81 -6.36 10.12
C HIS A 473 13.62 -5.63 9.49
N TYR A 474 13.92 -4.61 8.70
CA TYR A 474 12.92 -3.80 8.00
C TYR A 474 13.33 -3.65 6.54
N ARG A 475 12.45 -4.06 5.62
CA ARG A 475 12.52 -3.78 4.21
C ARG A 475 11.46 -2.74 3.87
N ILE A 476 11.89 -1.60 3.34
CA ILE A 476 10.99 -0.50 2.97
C ILE A 476 11.23 -0.18 1.49
N ARG A 477 10.18 -0.20 0.71
CA ARG A 477 10.19 0.15 -0.71
C ARG A 477 9.17 1.25 -0.97
N VAL A 478 9.59 2.30 -1.65
CA VAL A 478 8.71 3.37 -2.13
C VAL A 478 9.04 3.60 -3.58
N GLY A 479 8.07 3.50 -4.46
CA GLY A 479 8.31 3.74 -5.87
C GLY A 479 8.88 5.15 -6.11
N GLU A 480 9.83 5.28 -7.00
CA GLU A 480 10.39 6.60 -7.34
C GLU A 480 9.29 7.55 -7.88
N ASN A 481 8.29 7.03 -8.58
CA ASN A 481 7.14 7.78 -9.07
C ASN A 481 5.94 7.82 -8.10
N ASP A 482 6.13 7.40 -6.84
CA ASP A 482 5.06 7.47 -5.85
C ASP A 482 4.76 8.93 -5.47
N ARG A 483 3.52 9.32 -5.63
CA ARG A 483 3.02 10.66 -5.32
C ARG A 483 1.77 10.64 -4.44
N ASP A 484 1.44 9.47 -3.88
CA ASP A 484 0.34 9.34 -2.92
C ASP A 484 0.73 9.86 -1.54
N THR A 485 2.03 9.74 -1.18
CA THR A 485 2.64 10.38 -0.01
C THR A 485 3.99 11.00 -0.36
N SER A 486 4.51 11.83 0.53
CA SER A 486 5.88 12.37 0.38
C SER A 486 6.93 11.28 0.63
N LEU A 487 8.00 11.27 -0.17
CA LEU A 487 9.19 10.44 0.08
C LEU A 487 9.77 10.68 1.48
N ALA A 488 9.56 11.87 2.03
CA ALA A 488 10.04 12.23 3.37
C ALA A 488 9.45 11.35 4.47
N VAL A 489 8.19 10.89 4.34
CA VAL A 489 7.53 10.07 5.37
C VAL A 489 8.27 8.75 5.57
N SER A 490 8.53 8.03 4.50
CA SER A 490 9.25 6.75 4.55
C SER A 490 10.74 6.93 4.87
N GLN A 491 11.36 8.01 4.39
CA GLN A 491 12.76 8.32 4.70
C GLN A 491 12.97 8.62 6.19
N LEU A 492 12.06 9.38 6.83
CA LEU A 492 12.11 9.62 8.28
C LEU A 492 11.92 8.33 9.08
N LEU A 493 11.01 7.44 8.64
CA LEU A 493 10.84 6.12 9.23
C LEU A 493 12.14 5.32 9.16
N ALA A 494 12.76 5.24 7.98
CA ALA A 494 14.00 4.51 7.76
C ALA A 494 15.16 5.07 8.63
N LEU A 495 15.36 6.38 8.62
CA LEU A 495 16.40 7.05 9.42
C LEU A 495 16.21 6.83 10.93
N LYS A 496 14.97 6.90 11.42
CA LYS A 496 14.69 6.67 12.85
C LYS A 496 14.93 5.22 13.26
N LEU A 497 14.56 4.27 12.41
CA LEU A 497 14.86 2.85 12.61
C LEU A 497 16.38 2.62 12.66
N GLN A 498 17.14 3.16 11.71
CA GLN A 498 18.61 3.07 11.67
C GLN A 498 19.26 3.69 12.91
N ALA A 499 18.78 4.86 13.35
CA ALA A 499 19.26 5.52 14.56
C ALA A 499 19.05 4.69 15.84
N HIS A 500 18.12 3.73 15.81
CA HIS A 500 17.86 2.79 16.91
C HIS A 500 18.50 1.41 16.68
N GLY A 501 19.45 1.30 15.74
CA GLY A 501 20.22 0.09 15.49
C GLY A 501 19.47 -1.00 14.75
N LYS A 502 18.45 -0.64 13.95
CA LYS A 502 17.73 -1.60 13.12
C LYS A 502 18.44 -1.83 11.79
N ASN A 503 18.33 -3.04 11.27
CA ASN A 503 18.75 -3.37 9.91
C ASN A 503 17.65 -2.92 8.95
N VAL A 504 17.91 -1.85 8.20
CA VAL A 504 16.93 -1.25 7.28
C VAL A 504 17.45 -1.35 5.86
N ASP A 505 16.72 -2.09 5.04
CA ASP A 505 16.87 -2.13 3.59
C ASP A 505 15.83 -1.19 2.97
N TYR A 506 16.26 0.03 2.65
CA TYR A 506 15.42 1.09 2.06
C TYR A 506 15.83 1.36 0.62
N ALA A 507 14.86 1.36 -0.30
CA ALA A 507 15.11 1.73 -1.69
C ALA A 507 13.91 2.46 -2.32
N LEU A 508 14.22 3.22 -3.39
CA LEU A 508 13.28 3.88 -4.28
C LEU A 508 13.30 3.18 -5.65
N PRO A 509 12.56 2.07 -5.88
CA PRO A 509 12.56 1.38 -7.17
C PRO A 509 12.14 2.31 -8.30
N TRP A 510 12.94 2.30 -9.39
CA TRP A 510 12.78 3.19 -10.53
C TRP A 510 11.55 2.86 -11.37
N GLY A 511 10.82 3.91 -11.80
CA GLY A 511 9.65 3.77 -12.67
C GLY A 511 8.42 3.13 -12.01
N VAL A 512 8.43 2.98 -10.67
CA VAL A 512 7.34 2.39 -9.90
C VAL A 512 6.56 3.51 -9.22
N GLY A 513 5.22 3.44 -9.32
CA GLY A 513 4.31 4.32 -8.59
C GLY A 513 3.89 3.74 -7.23
N HIS A 514 2.72 4.19 -6.75
CA HIS A 514 2.14 3.71 -5.49
C HIS A 514 1.65 2.26 -5.62
N GLY A 515 2.40 1.31 -5.07
CA GLY A 515 2.10 -0.12 -5.17
C GLY A 515 3.02 -0.99 -4.33
N GLY A 516 2.80 -2.30 -4.40
CA GLY A 516 3.60 -3.29 -3.68
C GLY A 516 3.67 -4.62 -4.43
N ASP A 517 4.45 -5.54 -3.90
CA ASP A 517 4.64 -6.90 -4.43
C ASP A 517 5.11 -6.95 -5.90
N TYR A 518 5.73 -5.88 -6.38
CA TYR A 518 6.23 -5.77 -7.76
C TYR A 518 7.63 -6.40 -7.94
N ASP A 519 8.31 -6.73 -6.86
CA ASP A 519 9.69 -7.26 -6.82
C ASP A 519 9.77 -8.53 -5.93
N LEU A 520 8.86 -9.48 -6.15
CA LEU A 520 8.72 -10.67 -5.29
C LEU A 520 10.03 -11.49 -5.20
N ASP A 521 10.82 -11.56 -6.26
CA ASP A 521 12.11 -12.26 -6.25
C ASP A 521 13.08 -11.60 -5.24
N GLU A 522 13.17 -10.27 -5.24
CA GLU A 522 13.98 -9.52 -4.26
C GLU A 522 13.41 -9.67 -2.84
N LEU A 523 12.07 -9.62 -2.69
CA LEU A 523 11.40 -9.80 -1.40
C LEU A 523 11.76 -11.15 -0.78
N PHE A 524 11.58 -12.23 -1.52
CA PHE A 524 11.84 -13.57 -1.00
C PHE A 524 13.33 -13.87 -0.83
N ALA A 525 14.21 -13.31 -1.65
CA ALA A 525 15.67 -13.34 -1.43
C ALA A 525 16.04 -12.65 -0.11
N TRP A 526 15.50 -11.45 0.16
CA TRP A 526 15.71 -10.74 1.42
C TRP A 526 15.14 -11.53 2.61
N MET A 527 13.94 -12.07 2.50
CA MET A 527 13.31 -12.89 3.56
C MET A 527 14.17 -14.12 3.89
N LYS A 528 14.71 -14.79 2.88
CA LYS A 528 15.59 -15.95 3.05
C LYS A 528 16.88 -15.55 3.79
N ASP A 529 17.52 -14.45 3.37
CA ASP A 529 18.75 -13.93 3.98
C ASP A 529 18.53 -13.57 5.46
N VAL A 530 17.50 -12.77 5.79
CA VAL A 530 17.27 -12.39 7.19
C VAL A 530 16.84 -13.58 8.05
N SER A 531 16.13 -14.55 7.50
CA SER A 531 15.70 -15.76 8.21
C SER A 531 16.87 -16.71 8.53
N ALA A 532 17.96 -16.64 7.78
CA ALA A 532 19.18 -17.42 8.02
C ALA A 532 20.07 -16.80 9.11
N ARG A 533 19.87 -15.53 9.45
CA ARG A 533 20.63 -14.84 10.51
C ARG A 533 20.17 -15.33 11.88
N LYS A 534 21.14 -15.63 12.75
CA LYS A 534 20.90 -16.07 14.13
C LYS A 534 20.55 -14.90 15.04
#